data_e87411ab457fa13ebb95084c01d201a3
#
_entry.id   e87411ab457fa13ebb95084c01d201a3
#
_cell.length_a   1.000
_cell.length_b   1.000
_cell.length_c   1.000
_cell.angle_alpha   90.00
_cell.angle_beta   90.00
_cell.angle_gamma   90.00
#
_symmetry.space_group_name_H-M   'P 1'
#
loop_
_entity.id
_entity.type
_entity.pdbx_description
1 polymer ?
#
loop_
_entity_poly.entity_id
_entity_poly.type
_entity_poly.pdbx_seq_one_letter_code
_entity_poly.pdbx_strand_id
1 'polypeptide(L)'
;MSEVATKKRPVLLYTEQTPNPESLKFVTNRMLFNGTAEFKEESFAREWSELASALYDFPYVQKVYIANNYVTLTKEFNYSWDDIMLKLKEFIKEYLQEDKAIIKEGFAEEVARLEAERGDSYDYSEDDAETVKQIKDLIDTYVKPAVEMDGGNIEFKSYHEGVVTVIMQGSCSGCPSSTVTLKSGIESMLKRMMPQVKEVVQEMG
;
A
#
# COMPACT_ATOMS: atom_id res chain seq x y z
N MET A 1 -25.32 40.26 -0.99
CA MET A 1 -25.15 38.95 -1.61
C MET A 1 -24.43 38.09 -0.59
N SER A 2 -25.16 37.19 0.06
CA SER A 2 -24.66 36.36 1.16
C SER A 2 -23.79 35.23 0.57
N GLU A 3 -22.50 35.23 0.87
CA GLU A 3 -21.65 34.06 0.66
C GLU A 3 -22.23 32.90 1.49
N VAL A 4 -22.80 31.92 0.81
CA VAL A 4 -23.12 30.65 1.41
C VAL A 4 -21.78 29.96 1.67
N ALA A 5 -21.23 30.12 2.86
CA ALA A 5 -20.09 29.35 3.33
C ALA A 5 -20.48 27.86 3.23
N THR A 6 -20.01 27.17 2.23
CA THR A 6 -20.14 25.72 2.08
C THR A 6 -19.52 25.09 3.31
N LYS A 7 -20.36 24.63 4.24
CA LYS A 7 -19.93 23.92 5.45
C LYS A 7 -19.14 22.70 4.99
N LYS A 8 -17.80 22.76 5.08
CA LYS A 8 -16.93 21.60 4.79
C LYS A 8 -17.41 20.42 5.64
N ARG A 9 -17.61 19.27 5.02
CA ARG A 9 -17.98 18.06 5.77
C ARG A 9 -16.85 17.73 6.77
N PRO A 10 -17.19 17.39 8.02
CA PRO A 10 -16.17 17.06 9.01
C PRO A 10 -15.36 15.83 8.56
N VAL A 11 -14.06 15.88 8.79
CA VAL A 11 -13.19 14.72 8.60
C VAL A 11 -13.38 13.78 9.77
N LEU A 12 -13.80 12.56 9.48
CA LEU A 12 -13.81 11.45 10.42
C LEU A 12 -12.56 10.62 10.17
N LEU A 13 -11.86 10.27 11.24
CA LEU A 13 -10.64 9.47 11.18
C LEU A 13 -10.62 8.47 12.34
N TYR A 14 -10.44 7.21 12.02
CA TYR A 14 -10.25 6.14 12.99
C TYR A 14 -9.06 5.26 12.60
N THR A 15 -8.63 4.40 13.50
CA THR A 15 -7.48 3.53 13.29
C THR A 15 -7.91 2.07 13.30
N GLU A 16 -7.27 1.28 12.45
CA GLU A 16 -7.40 -0.17 12.38
C GLU A 16 -6.03 -0.80 12.57
N GLN A 17 -5.99 -1.86 13.38
CA GLN A 17 -4.78 -2.66 13.54
C GLN A 17 -4.49 -3.44 12.27
N THR A 18 -3.22 -3.64 11.98
CA THR A 18 -2.76 -4.47 10.87
C THR A 18 -2.06 -5.73 11.41
N PRO A 19 -1.87 -6.77 10.60
CA PRO A 19 -1.09 -7.94 11.01
C PRO A 19 0.38 -7.62 11.32
N ASN A 20 0.88 -6.50 10.83
CA ASN A 20 2.21 -6.00 11.13
C ASN A 20 2.17 -5.08 12.37
N PRO A 21 2.76 -5.47 13.52
CA PRO A 21 2.72 -4.67 14.75
C PRO A 21 3.41 -3.31 14.63
N GLU A 22 4.31 -3.16 13.65
CA GLU A 22 4.97 -1.89 13.37
C GLU A 22 4.13 -0.97 12.46
N SER A 23 3.00 -1.45 11.92
CA SER A 23 2.13 -0.68 11.04
C SER A 23 0.76 -0.43 11.65
N LEU A 24 0.17 0.74 11.37
CA LEU A 24 -1.18 1.11 11.78
C LEU A 24 -1.88 1.80 10.62
N LYS A 25 -3.14 1.43 10.37
CA LYS A 25 -3.99 1.97 9.30
C LYS A 25 -4.88 3.07 9.84
N PHE A 26 -4.82 4.24 9.23
CA PHE A 26 -5.62 5.43 9.53
C PHE A 26 -6.68 5.60 8.45
N VAL A 27 -7.93 5.32 8.76
CA VAL A 27 -9.04 5.31 7.80
C VAL A 27 -9.86 6.59 7.93
N THR A 28 -10.17 7.22 6.80
CA THR A 28 -10.94 8.45 6.74
C THR A 28 -12.22 8.28 5.93
N ASN A 29 -13.16 9.22 6.08
CA ASN A 29 -14.37 9.33 5.28
C ASN A 29 -14.18 10.10 3.95
N ARG A 30 -12.92 10.30 3.54
CA ARG A 30 -12.55 10.99 2.29
C ARG A 30 -11.71 10.09 1.42
N MET A 31 -11.90 10.16 0.10
CA MET A 31 -10.98 9.58 -0.86
C MET A 31 -9.67 10.39 -0.81
N LEU A 32 -8.56 9.73 -0.60
CA LEU A 32 -7.23 10.34 -0.54
C LEU A 32 -6.50 10.21 -1.87
N PHE A 33 -6.51 9.01 -2.44
CA PHE A 33 -5.88 8.73 -3.72
C PHE A 33 -6.62 7.59 -4.43
N ASN A 34 -6.83 7.71 -5.73
CA ASN A 34 -7.41 6.63 -6.53
C ASN A 34 -6.27 5.76 -7.09
N GLY A 35 -5.84 4.80 -6.29
CA GLY A 35 -4.69 3.95 -6.54
C GLY A 35 -3.90 3.70 -5.27
N THR A 36 -2.64 3.35 -5.42
CA THR A 36 -1.70 3.09 -4.34
C THR A 36 -0.47 3.97 -4.48
N ALA A 37 0.03 4.48 -3.36
CA ALA A 37 1.26 5.26 -3.31
C ALA A 37 2.07 4.85 -2.08
N GLU A 38 3.23 4.25 -2.28
CA GLU A 38 4.14 3.84 -1.22
C GLU A 38 5.38 4.75 -1.22
N PHE A 39 5.66 5.32 -0.06
CA PHE A 39 6.82 6.14 0.18
C PHE A 39 7.71 5.44 1.22
N LYS A 40 8.80 4.84 0.75
CA LYS A 40 9.81 4.17 1.57
C LYS A 40 10.94 5.11 1.94
N GLU A 41 11.14 6.15 1.12
CA GLU A 41 12.18 7.14 1.26
C GLU A 41 11.58 8.54 1.42
N GLU A 42 12.07 9.29 2.40
CA GLU A 42 11.65 10.66 2.66
C GLU A 42 11.85 11.57 1.45
N SER A 43 12.94 11.40 0.70
CA SER A 43 13.24 12.19 -0.50
C SER A 43 12.15 12.06 -1.55
N PHE A 44 11.67 10.85 -1.81
CA PHE A 44 10.58 10.59 -2.75
C PHE A 44 9.24 11.15 -2.25
N ALA A 45 8.99 11.04 -0.94
CA ALA A 45 7.80 11.65 -0.32
C ALA A 45 7.80 13.18 -0.47
N ARG A 46 8.94 13.84 -0.25
CA ARG A 46 9.07 15.31 -0.38
C ARG A 46 8.84 15.79 -1.80
N GLU A 47 9.17 14.98 -2.78
CA GLU A 47 8.93 15.30 -4.18
C GLU A 47 7.47 15.12 -4.58
N TRP A 48 6.79 14.04 -4.15
CA TRP A 48 5.54 13.59 -4.72
C TRP A 48 4.31 13.66 -3.83
N SER A 49 4.46 13.83 -2.52
CA SER A 49 3.32 13.88 -1.59
C SER A 49 3.54 14.89 -0.46
N GLU A 50 2.74 15.93 -0.44
CA GLU A 50 2.80 16.90 0.68
C GLU A 50 2.39 16.26 2.01
N LEU A 51 1.41 15.34 2.01
CA LEU A 51 1.01 14.62 3.20
C LEU A 51 2.11 13.67 3.69
N ALA A 52 2.67 12.85 2.81
CA ALA A 52 3.73 11.92 3.18
C ALA A 52 4.98 12.68 3.63
N SER A 53 5.35 13.76 2.94
CA SER A 53 6.44 14.64 3.34
C SER A 53 6.28 15.16 4.77
N ALA A 54 5.10 15.68 5.10
CA ALA A 54 4.82 16.20 6.44
C ALA A 54 4.74 15.10 7.51
N LEU A 55 4.38 13.87 7.14
CA LEU A 55 4.42 12.72 8.04
C LEU A 55 5.86 12.29 8.35
N TYR A 56 6.80 12.42 7.42
CA TYR A 56 8.22 12.17 7.68
C TYR A 56 8.88 13.20 8.60
N ASP A 57 8.26 14.34 8.88
CA ASP A 57 8.74 15.26 9.92
C ASP A 57 8.60 14.69 11.35
N PHE A 58 7.85 13.59 11.51
CA PHE A 58 7.79 12.85 12.75
C PHE A 58 8.90 11.79 12.81
N PRO A 59 9.83 11.84 13.78
CA PRO A 59 11.02 10.98 13.80
C PRO A 59 10.74 9.50 13.98
N TYR A 60 9.51 9.14 14.25
CA TYR A 60 9.05 7.76 14.42
C TYR A 60 8.33 7.20 13.18
N VAL A 61 8.14 7.97 12.12
CA VAL A 61 7.56 7.49 10.87
C VAL A 61 8.68 6.97 9.97
N GLN A 62 8.60 5.69 9.62
CA GLN A 62 9.56 4.99 8.78
C GLN A 62 9.07 4.85 7.35
N LYS A 63 7.76 4.56 7.16
CA LYS A 63 7.14 4.42 5.83
C LYS A 63 5.74 4.99 5.84
N VAL A 64 5.34 5.51 4.69
CA VAL A 64 3.99 6.01 4.44
C VAL A 64 3.41 5.31 3.23
N TYR A 65 2.24 4.71 3.38
CA TYR A 65 1.47 4.12 2.29
C TYR A 65 0.09 4.76 2.25
N ILE A 66 -0.32 5.26 1.08
CA ILE A 66 -1.59 5.95 0.86
C ILE A 66 -2.38 5.20 -0.21
N ALA A 67 -3.61 4.85 0.10
CA ALA A 67 -4.51 4.21 -0.86
C ALA A 67 -5.96 4.53 -0.53
N ASN A 68 -6.80 4.64 -1.56
CA ASN A 68 -8.23 4.85 -1.41
C ASN A 68 -8.55 5.92 -0.37
N ASN A 69 -9.09 5.53 0.78
CA ASN A 69 -9.50 6.41 1.87
C ASN A 69 -8.69 6.18 3.16
N TYR A 70 -7.47 5.68 3.07
CA TYR A 70 -6.66 5.42 4.24
C TYR A 70 -5.17 5.69 4.01
N VAL A 71 -4.48 5.89 5.13
CA VAL A 71 -3.02 5.95 5.21
C VAL A 71 -2.55 4.85 6.14
N THR A 72 -1.62 4.02 5.70
CA THR A 72 -0.91 3.08 6.57
C THR A 72 0.46 3.64 6.88
N LEU A 73 0.76 3.80 8.17
CA LEU A 73 2.06 4.24 8.65
C LEU A 73 2.81 3.06 9.24
N THR A 74 4.07 2.93 8.90
CA THR A 74 5.01 2.03 9.58
C THR A 74 5.92 2.88 10.45
N LYS A 75 6.00 2.53 11.73
CA LYS A 75 6.83 3.25 12.70
C LYS A 75 8.19 2.59 12.87
N GLU A 76 9.13 3.33 13.41
CA GLU A 76 10.37 2.79 13.93
C GLU A 76 10.10 1.85 15.13
N PHE A 77 10.86 0.76 15.23
CA PHE A 77 10.61 -0.33 16.19
C PHE A 77 10.71 0.09 17.66
N ASN A 78 11.45 1.15 17.96
CA ASN A 78 11.72 1.66 19.32
C ASN A 78 10.61 2.56 19.88
N TYR A 79 9.56 2.86 19.11
CA TYR A 79 8.40 3.63 19.56
C TYR A 79 7.19 2.74 19.81
N SER A 80 6.30 3.16 20.74
CA SER A 80 5.02 2.49 20.97
C SER A 80 3.89 3.25 20.28
N TRP A 81 2.92 2.53 19.71
CA TRP A 81 1.71 3.16 19.17
C TRP A 81 0.91 3.92 20.23
N ASP A 82 0.94 3.47 21.50
CA ASP A 82 0.24 4.15 22.61
C ASP A 82 0.74 5.59 22.80
N ASP A 83 2.02 5.84 22.51
CA ASP A 83 2.65 7.15 22.69
C ASP A 83 2.46 8.09 21.48
N ILE A 84 2.35 7.53 20.27
CA ILE A 84 2.44 8.33 19.04
C ILE A 84 1.14 8.38 18.22
N MET A 85 0.26 7.38 18.35
CA MET A 85 -0.95 7.22 17.52
C MET A 85 -1.86 8.45 17.58
N LEU A 86 -2.12 8.97 18.77
CA LEU A 86 -3.05 10.10 18.93
C LEU A 86 -2.54 11.34 18.22
N LYS A 87 -1.25 11.63 18.34
CA LYS A 87 -0.61 12.78 17.69
C LYS A 87 -0.65 12.68 16.16
N LEU A 88 -0.36 11.49 15.62
CA LEU A 88 -0.48 11.25 14.19
C LEU A 88 -1.92 11.35 13.68
N LYS A 89 -2.87 10.84 14.47
CA LYS A 89 -4.30 10.92 14.14
C LYS A 89 -4.79 12.37 14.11
N GLU A 90 -4.43 13.19 15.08
CA GLU A 90 -4.76 14.62 15.11
C GLU A 90 -4.15 15.33 13.91
N PHE A 91 -2.86 15.12 13.67
CA PHE A 91 -2.16 15.71 12.53
C PHE A 91 -2.81 15.37 11.19
N ILE A 92 -3.06 14.09 10.90
CA ILE A 92 -3.70 13.67 9.65
C ILE A 92 -5.09 14.29 9.52
N LYS A 93 -5.87 14.32 10.60
CA LYS A 93 -7.21 14.92 10.60
C LYS A 93 -7.17 16.42 10.28
N GLU A 94 -6.27 17.17 10.91
CA GLU A 94 -6.09 18.60 10.66
C GLU A 94 -5.63 18.86 9.22
N TYR A 95 -4.64 18.11 8.74
CA TYR A 95 -4.16 18.20 7.38
C TYR A 95 -5.30 18.02 6.36
N LEU A 96 -6.12 16.98 6.55
CA LEU A 96 -7.24 16.70 5.66
C LEU A 96 -8.37 17.74 5.74
N GLN A 97 -8.51 18.48 6.85
CA GLN A 97 -9.49 19.57 6.98
C GLN A 97 -9.09 20.80 6.17
N GLU A 98 -7.80 20.98 5.91
CA GLU A 98 -7.28 22.10 5.12
C GLU A 98 -7.46 21.90 3.60
N ASP A 99 -7.89 20.69 3.16
CA ASP A 99 -8.07 20.31 1.75
C ASP A 99 -6.79 20.50 0.90
N LYS A 100 -5.62 20.30 1.52
CA LYS A 100 -4.33 20.33 0.83
C LYS A 100 -4.19 19.15 -0.14
N ALA A 101 -3.34 19.30 -1.14
CA ALA A 101 -2.98 18.23 -2.04
C ALA A 101 -2.33 17.07 -1.27
N ILE A 102 -2.72 15.84 -1.59
CA ILE A 102 -2.20 14.64 -0.94
C ILE A 102 -1.06 14.07 -1.79
N ILE A 103 -1.31 13.88 -3.07
CA ILE A 103 -0.34 13.37 -4.05
C ILE A 103 -0.35 14.33 -5.24
N LYS A 104 0.81 14.65 -5.76
CA LYS A 104 0.96 15.55 -6.91
C LYS A 104 0.53 14.86 -8.20
N GLU A 105 0.06 15.67 -9.16
CA GLU A 105 -0.19 15.23 -10.52
C GLU A 105 1.10 14.67 -11.15
N GLY A 106 0.98 13.63 -11.98
CA GLY A 106 2.13 12.99 -12.62
C GLY A 106 2.78 11.88 -11.78
N PHE A 107 2.33 11.64 -10.54
CA PHE A 107 2.88 10.60 -9.68
C PHE A 107 2.78 9.20 -10.30
N ALA A 108 1.62 8.85 -10.87
CA ALA A 108 1.40 7.54 -11.47
C ALA A 108 2.31 7.30 -12.69
N GLU A 109 2.51 8.34 -13.50
CA GLU A 109 3.41 8.31 -14.66
C GLU A 109 4.87 8.15 -14.23
N GLU A 110 5.27 8.83 -13.15
CA GLU A 110 6.62 8.70 -12.61
C GLU A 110 6.88 7.32 -12.03
N VAL A 111 5.93 6.76 -11.28
CA VAL A 111 6.04 5.39 -10.77
C VAL A 111 6.18 4.40 -11.93
N ALA A 112 5.32 4.50 -12.94
CA ALA A 112 5.39 3.64 -14.13
C ALA A 112 6.74 3.78 -14.87
N ARG A 113 7.31 5.00 -14.95
CA ARG A 113 8.63 5.25 -15.54
C ARG A 113 9.74 4.56 -14.72
N LEU A 114 9.71 4.71 -13.40
CA LEU A 114 10.71 4.10 -12.51
C LEU A 114 10.64 2.57 -12.54
N GLU A 115 9.45 2.00 -12.60
CA GLU A 115 9.23 0.55 -12.75
C GLU A 115 9.80 0.05 -14.09
N ALA A 116 9.54 0.76 -15.16
CA ALA A 116 10.08 0.42 -16.49
C ALA A 116 11.62 0.51 -16.53
N GLU A 117 12.23 1.51 -15.88
CA GLU A 117 13.69 1.67 -15.79
C GLU A 117 14.36 0.57 -14.95
N ARG A 118 13.68 0.07 -13.91
CA ARG A 118 14.16 -1.05 -13.09
C ARG A 118 14.05 -2.40 -13.79
N GLY A 119 13.39 -2.45 -14.95
CA GLY A 119 13.04 -3.70 -15.61
C GLY A 119 11.91 -4.45 -14.91
N ASP A 120 11.13 -3.74 -14.09
CA ASP A 120 9.98 -4.25 -13.36
C ASP A 120 8.74 -4.46 -14.26
N SER A 121 8.93 -4.49 -15.59
CA SER A 121 7.89 -4.94 -16.50
C SER A 121 7.48 -6.37 -16.16
N TYR A 122 6.18 -6.63 -16.22
CA TYR A 122 5.65 -7.99 -16.05
C TYR A 122 6.44 -8.96 -16.91
N ASP A 123 7.18 -9.88 -16.27
CA ASP A 123 8.06 -10.82 -16.95
C ASP A 123 7.41 -12.21 -16.97
N TYR A 124 7.04 -12.63 -18.18
CA TYR A 124 6.52 -13.98 -18.47
C TYR A 124 6.60 -14.26 -19.97
N SER A 125 6.62 -15.54 -20.35
CA SER A 125 6.64 -15.92 -21.76
C SER A 125 5.25 -15.67 -22.42
N GLU A 126 5.22 -15.42 -23.73
CA GLU A 126 3.96 -15.30 -24.47
C GLU A 126 3.09 -16.58 -24.36
N ASP A 127 3.72 -17.74 -24.24
CA ASP A 127 3.03 -19.02 -24.07
C ASP A 127 2.30 -19.11 -22.71
N ASP A 128 2.74 -18.35 -21.72
CA ASP A 128 2.16 -18.31 -20.36
C ASP A 128 1.07 -17.24 -20.19
N ALA A 129 0.76 -16.45 -21.20
CA ALA A 129 -0.14 -15.30 -21.10
C ALA A 129 -1.52 -15.63 -20.51
N GLU A 130 -2.12 -16.77 -20.90
CA GLU A 130 -3.41 -17.21 -20.35
C GLU A 130 -3.28 -17.65 -18.88
N THR A 131 -2.21 -18.34 -18.54
CA THR A 131 -1.87 -18.72 -17.16
C THR A 131 -1.70 -17.49 -16.28
N VAL A 132 -0.95 -16.50 -16.75
CA VAL A 132 -0.71 -15.23 -16.03
C VAL A 132 -2.00 -14.46 -15.85
N LYS A 133 -2.86 -14.39 -16.87
CA LYS A 133 -4.17 -13.76 -16.74
C LYS A 133 -4.98 -14.39 -15.61
N GLN A 134 -5.06 -15.72 -15.56
CA GLN A 134 -5.78 -16.44 -14.51
C GLN A 134 -5.16 -16.20 -13.12
N ILE A 135 -3.83 -16.16 -13.02
CA ILE A 135 -3.14 -15.82 -11.75
C ILE A 135 -3.53 -14.42 -11.27
N LYS A 136 -3.48 -13.42 -12.17
CA LYS A 136 -3.88 -12.03 -11.85
C LYS A 136 -5.33 -11.98 -11.41
N ASP A 137 -6.25 -12.59 -12.12
CA ASP A 137 -7.67 -12.64 -11.77
C ASP A 137 -7.90 -13.27 -10.39
N LEU A 138 -7.16 -14.32 -10.04
CA LEU A 138 -7.23 -14.96 -8.73
C LEU A 138 -6.67 -14.07 -7.61
N ILE A 139 -5.53 -13.42 -7.86
CA ILE A 139 -4.95 -12.47 -6.89
C ILE A 139 -5.91 -11.31 -6.66
N ASP A 140 -6.43 -10.70 -7.73
CA ASP A 140 -7.34 -9.55 -7.63
C ASP A 140 -8.66 -9.90 -6.96
N THR A 141 -9.19 -11.10 -7.21
CA THR A 141 -10.49 -11.53 -6.67
C THR A 141 -10.43 -11.99 -5.22
N TYR A 142 -9.40 -12.74 -4.85
CA TYR A 142 -9.38 -13.45 -3.57
C TYR A 142 -8.33 -12.97 -2.59
N VAL A 143 -7.22 -12.39 -3.06
CA VAL A 143 -6.11 -11.99 -2.21
C VAL A 143 -6.13 -10.51 -1.93
N LYS A 144 -6.20 -9.71 -2.97
CA LYS A 144 -6.11 -8.24 -2.89
C LYS A 144 -7.11 -7.61 -1.92
N PRO A 145 -8.40 -8.01 -1.89
CA PRO A 145 -9.34 -7.43 -0.92
C PRO A 145 -8.94 -7.67 0.54
N ALA A 146 -8.41 -8.86 0.87
CA ALA A 146 -7.94 -9.16 2.21
C ALA A 146 -6.70 -8.34 2.58
N VAL A 147 -5.74 -8.22 1.65
CA VAL A 147 -4.53 -7.44 1.84
C VAL A 147 -4.83 -5.94 2.00
N GLU A 148 -5.80 -5.40 1.24
CA GLU A 148 -6.28 -4.02 1.40
C GLU A 148 -6.98 -3.79 2.74
N MET A 149 -7.75 -4.75 3.23
CA MET A 149 -8.31 -4.70 4.59
C MET A 149 -7.22 -4.60 5.64
N ASP A 150 -6.12 -5.30 5.45
CA ASP A 150 -4.93 -5.28 6.32
C ASP A 150 -4.05 -4.02 6.13
N GLY A 151 -4.43 -3.11 5.23
CA GLY A 151 -3.72 -1.84 5.02
C GLY A 151 -2.50 -1.94 4.11
N GLY A 152 -2.49 -2.91 3.21
CA GLY A 152 -1.45 -3.09 2.20
C GLY A 152 -2.01 -3.28 0.80
N ASN A 153 -1.16 -3.70 -0.11
CA ASN A 153 -1.49 -4.11 -1.47
C ASN A 153 -0.62 -5.28 -1.90
N ILE A 154 -1.08 -6.02 -2.88
CA ILE A 154 -0.35 -7.09 -3.54
C ILE A 154 -0.51 -6.96 -5.06
N GLU A 155 0.59 -7.13 -5.78
CA GLU A 155 0.63 -7.08 -7.24
C GLU A 155 1.41 -8.27 -7.79
N PHE A 156 0.93 -8.80 -8.91
CA PHE A 156 1.66 -9.78 -9.68
C PHE A 156 2.88 -9.11 -10.33
N LYS A 157 4.04 -9.77 -10.32
CA LYS A 157 5.25 -9.30 -11.00
C LYS A 157 5.66 -10.21 -12.15
N SER A 158 5.88 -11.50 -11.88
CA SER A 158 6.36 -12.42 -12.91
C SER A 158 5.85 -13.84 -12.71
N TYR A 159 5.95 -14.63 -13.80
CA TYR A 159 5.68 -16.06 -13.78
C TYR A 159 6.68 -16.80 -14.68
N HIS A 160 7.45 -17.69 -14.06
CA HIS A 160 8.43 -18.53 -14.78
C HIS A 160 8.42 -19.94 -14.22
N GLU A 161 8.25 -20.95 -15.09
CA GLU A 161 8.35 -22.37 -14.76
C GLU A 161 7.54 -22.82 -13.53
N GLY A 162 6.40 -22.16 -13.27
CA GLY A 162 5.53 -22.43 -12.13
C GLY A 162 5.83 -21.58 -10.89
N VAL A 163 6.80 -20.70 -10.93
CA VAL A 163 7.11 -19.74 -9.85
C VAL A 163 6.38 -18.41 -10.13
N VAL A 164 5.51 -18.01 -9.21
CA VAL A 164 4.81 -16.72 -9.23
C VAL A 164 5.55 -15.74 -8.34
N THR A 165 5.99 -14.62 -8.88
CA THR A 165 6.54 -13.53 -8.08
C THR A 165 5.49 -12.45 -7.86
N VAL A 166 5.37 -12.01 -6.61
CA VAL A 166 4.45 -10.93 -6.21
C VAL A 166 5.21 -9.83 -5.47
N ILE A 167 4.74 -8.60 -5.60
CA ILE A 167 5.20 -7.44 -4.83
C ILE A 167 4.15 -7.14 -3.77
N MET A 168 4.58 -6.93 -2.53
CA MET A 168 3.72 -6.53 -1.43
C MET A 168 4.07 -5.12 -0.95
N GLN A 169 3.05 -4.31 -0.69
CA GLN A 169 3.16 -2.91 -0.28
C GLN A 169 2.42 -2.65 1.03
N GLY A 170 2.68 -1.50 1.64
CA GLY A 170 2.03 -1.06 2.87
C GLY A 170 2.35 -1.94 4.09
N SER A 171 1.35 -2.30 4.89
CA SER A 171 1.53 -3.12 6.10
C SER A 171 2.15 -4.49 5.82
N CYS A 172 1.94 -5.03 4.62
CA CYS A 172 2.43 -6.35 4.22
C CYS A 172 3.90 -6.35 3.81
N SER A 173 4.51 -5.18 3.60
CA SER A 173 5.93 -5.05 3.27
C SER A 173 6.79 -5.02 4.53
N GLY A 174 7.74 -5.97 4.63
CA GLY A 174 8.81 -5.93 5.64
C GLY A 174 8.50 -6.54 7.01
N CYS A 175 7.35 -7.18 7.22
CA CYS A 175 7.09 -7.94 8.43
C CYS A 175 7.39 -9.44 8.24
N PRO A 176 8.42 -10.01 8.90
CA PRO A 176 8.80 -11.41 8.69
C PRO A 176 7.69 -12.41 8.99
N SER A 177 6.88 -12.16 10.03
CA SER A 177 5.84 -13.10 10.46
C SER A 177 4.58 -13.06 9.58
N SER A 178 4.13 -11.88 9.19
CA SER A 178 2.98 -11.73 8.29
C SER A 178 3.32 -12.14 6.86
N THR A 179 4.53 -11.84 6.40
CA THR A 179 5.04 -12.24 5.08
C THR A 179 5.01 -13.76 4.90
N VAL A 180 5.50 -14.53 5.87
CA VAL A 180 5.50 -16.00 5.80
C VAL A 180 4.08 -16.56 5.77
N THR A 181 3.19 -16.08 6.63
CA THR A 181 1.82 -16.57 6.71
C THR A 181 1.01 -16.22 5.46
N LEU A 182 1.10 -14.97 5.02
CA LEU A 182 0.38 -14.50 3.82
C LEU A 182 0.90 -15.20 2.57
N LYS A 183 2.23 -15.26 2.38
CA LYS A 183 2.85 -16.00 1.28
C LYS A 183 2.37 -17.45 1.23
N SER A 184 2.40 -18.16 2.35
CA SER A 184 1.97 -19.57 2.42
C SER A 184 0.49 -19.74 2.11
N GLY A 185 -0.35 -18.81 2.53
CA GLY A 185 -1.79 -18.79 2.23
C GLY A 185 -2.05 -18.60 0.74
N ILE A 186 -1.38 -17.62 0.12
CA ILE A 186 -1.49 -17.34 -1.33
C ILE A 186 -0.98 -18.54 -2.14
N GLU A 187 0.17 -19.07 -1.77
CA GLU A 187 0.76 -20.24 -2.45
C GLU A 187 -0.18 -21.45 -2.38
N SER A 188 -0.73 -21.75 -1.20
CA SER A 188 -1.67 -22.87 -1.03
C SER A 188 -2.94 -22.68 -1.85
N MET A 189 -3.46 -21.45 -1.93
CA MET A 189 -4.64 -21.13 -2.73
C MET A 189 -4.33 -21.28 -4.22
N LEU A 190 -3.25 -20.67 -4.71
CA LEU A 190 -2.88 -20.74 -6.13
C LEU A 190 -2.59 -22.18 -6.56
N LYS A 191 -1.82 -22.96 -5.81
CA LYS A 191 -1.56 -24.38 -6.10
C LYS A 191 -2.83 -25.22 -6.20
N ARG A 192 -3.83 -24.94 -5.35
CA ARG A 192 -5.12 -25.66 -5.36
C ARG A 192 -5.94 -25.32 -6.60
N MET A 193 -5.92 -24.07 -7.05
CA MET A 193 -6.73 -23.61 -8.19
C MET A 193 -5.99 -23.75 -9.52
N MET A 194 -4.66 -23.74 -9.51
CA MET A 194 -3.78 -23.80 -10.66
C MET A 194 -2.63 -24.78 -10.38
N PRO A 195 -2.77 -26.07 -10.73
CA PRO A 195 -1.77 -27.10 -10.44
C PRO A 195 -0.37 -26.85 -11.05
N GLN A 196 -0.29 -25.99 -12.06
CA GLN A 196 0.97 -25.57 -12.68
C GLN A 196 1.79 -24.62 -11.78
N VAL A 197 1.17 -23.96 -10.79
CA VAL A 197 1.89 -23.13 -9.82
C VAL A 197 2.60 -24.02 -8.81
N LYS A 198 3.91 -23.88 -8.72
CA LYS A 198 4.79 -24.66 -7.83
C LYS A 198 5.19 -23.87 -6.58
N GLU A 199 5.35 -22.57 -6.72
CA GLU A 199 5.84 -21.71 -5.64
C GLU A 199 5.34 -20.27 -5.84
N VAL A 200 5.15 -19.55 -4.72
CA VAL A 200 4.97 -18.10 -4.71
C VAL A 200 6.18 -17.47 -4.03
N VAL A 201 6.80 -16.50 -4.65
CA VAL A 201 7.92 -15.72 -4.10
C VAL A 201 7.48 -14.28 -3.91
N GLN A 202 7.90 -13.69 -2.81
CA GLN A 202 7.74 -12.26 -2.60
C GLN A 202 9.03 -11.56 -2.99
N GLU A 203 8.93 -10.56 -3.84
CA GLU A 203 9.99 -9.60 -4.05
C GLU A 203 9.78 -8.38 -3.14
N MET A 204 10.87 -7.92 -2.54
CA MET A 204 10.86 -6.65 -1.81
C MET A 204 10.99 -5.54 -2.83
N GLY A 205 9.91 -4.80 -3.02
CA GLY A 205 9.88 -3.63 -3.88
C GLY A 205 10.73 -2.47 -3.34
#